data_5366477d42912c6093510cc139c67b8a
#
_entry.id   5366477d42912c6093510cc139c67b8a
#
_cell.length_a   1.000
_cell.length_b   1.000
_cell.length_c   1.000
_cell.angle_alpha   90.00
_cell.angle_beta   90.00
_cell.angle_gamma   90.00
#
_symmetry.space_group_name_H-M   'P 1'
#
loop_
_entity.id
_entity.type
_entity.pdbx_description
1 polymer ?
#
loop_
_entity_poly.entity_id
_entity_poly.type
_entity_poly.pdbx_seq_one_letter_code
_entity_poly.pdbx_strand_id
1 'polypeptide(L)'
;MTIPPNWPLVTLALGLALLLSYLFAEFVSRLAQSVLHAIIEDRDVQKQFVDRPRRVVQFLVFLVAAATLVPPSLTLAGYRMTFGGNPDALLRWLLGAGLRIVIIAIAAYFVVRTGSAATRRFEREMSRGTGLNVVERTKRAQTLGRLLQKALSVLVVAIAGLMILRELSVDITPALTGAGIAGLAIGFGAQTIVRDVISGFFLILEDQCRVGDVAVVNGQGGLVEEVNLRTIVLRDEEGTVHVFPNGEVKTLANKSKDFSYYVITFAVGYDDDPGRVIAAMRDASAAVESDPEFKPHILAPLEVSGIDSFDEAKMVIKARIKTVPLKQWLVGRELRRRMVGVFAERGIAPPTGRMIVTLEKNES
;
A
#
# COMPACT_ATOMS: atom_id res chain seq x y z
N MET A 1 -21.81 -42.27 58.54
CA MET A 1 -23.26 -42.17 58.22
C MET A 1 -23.40 -41.04 57.22
N THR A 2 -23.66 -41.31 55.95
CA THR A 2 -23.95 -40.32 54.93
C THR A 2 -25.43 -39.96 55.03
N ILE A 3 -25.72 -38.70 55.42
CA ILE A 3 -27.08 -38.16 55.41
C ILE A 3 -27.56 -38.22 53.94
N PRO A 4 -28.75 -38.86 53.68
CA PRO A 4 -29.27 -38.91 52.33
C PRO A 4 -29.54 -37.47 51.83
N PRO A 5 -29.25 -37.20 50.58
CA PRO A 5 -29.45 -35.84 50.03
C PRO A 5 -30.95 -35.51 50.08
N ASN A 6 -31.26 -34.33 50.60
CA ASN A 6 -32.61 -33.81 50.63
C ASN A 6 -32.97 -33.29 49.22
N TRP A 7 -33.47 -34.18 48.33
CA TRP A 7 -33.72 -33.91 46.91
C TRP A 7 -34.54 -32.63 46.64
N PRO A 8 -35.58 -32.29 47.42
CA PRO A 8 -36.30 -31.03 47.27
C PRO A 8 -35.39 -29.79 47.47
N LEU A 9 -34.49 -29.89 48.45
CA LEU A 9 -33.54 -28.79 48.76
C LEU A 9 -32.45 -28.67 47.70
N VAL A 10 -32.00 -29.78 47.14
CA VAL A 10 -31.03 -29.82 46.04
C VAL A 10 -31.62 -29.23 44.77
N THR A 11 -32.84 -29.57 44.39
CA THR A 11 -33.49 -29.02 43.19
C THR A 11 -33.80 -27.54 43.34
N LEU A 12 -34.19 -27.10 44.53
CA LEU A 12 -34.42 -25.67 44.84
C LEU A 12 -33.12 -24.86 44.78
N ALA A 13 -32.02 -25.37 45.35
CA ALA A 13 -30.72 -24.75 45.33
C ALA A 13 -30.15 -24.64 43.89
N LEU A 14 -30.32 -25.70 43.08
CA LEU A 14 -29.93 -25.70 41.67
C LEU A 14 -30.73 -24.66 40.86
N GLY A 15 -32.06 -24.66 41.06
CA GLY A 15 -32.94 -23.69 40.38
C GLY A 15 -32.60 -22.26 40.73
N LEU A 16 -32.33 -21.98 42.02
CA LEU A 16 -31.95 -20.65 42.49
C LEU A 16 -30.58 -20.22 41.92
N ALA A 17 -29.58 -21.11 41.89
CA ALA A 17 -28.27 -20.84 41.34
C ALA A 17 -28.32 -20.55 39.83
N LEU A 18 -29.09 -21.30 39.08
CA LEU A 18 -29.27 -21.05 37.63
C LEU A 18 -30.02 -19.75 37.37
N LEU A 19 -31.04 -19.44 38.18
CA LEU A 19 -31.77 -18.18 38.09
C LEU A 19 -30.86 -16.97 38.38
N LEU A 20 -30.08 -17.05 39.45
CA LEU A 20 -29.11 -16.00 39.81
C LEU A 20 -28.05 -15.83 38.73
N SER A 21 -27.55 -16.94 38.15
CA SER A 21 -26.59 -16.90 37.03
C SER A 21 -27.20 -16.22 35.80
N TYR A 22 -28.45 -16.50 35.51
CA TYR A 22 -29.17 -15.86 34.39
C TYR A 22 -29.38 -14.35 34.62
N LEU A 23 -29.85 -13.99 35.81
CA LEU A 23 -30.06 -12.57 36.19
C LEU A 23 -28.72 -11.77 36.16
N PHE A 24 -27.66 -12.38 36.65
CA PHE A 24 -26.33 -11.80 36.60
C PHE A 24 -25.82 -11.61 35.17
N ALA A 25 -25.99 -12.64 34.31
CA ALA A 25 -25.63 -12.55 32.90
C ALA A 25 -26.46 -11.49 32.16
N GLU A 26 -27.74 -11.36 32.48
CA GLU A 26 -28.59 -10.31 31.92
C GLU A 26 -28.18 -8.91 32.40
N PHE A 27 -27.87 -8.74 33.68
CA PHE A 27 -27.40 -7.50 34.26
C PHE A 27 -26.07 -7.04 33.60
N VAL A 28 -25.06 -7.94 33.50
CA VAL A 28 -23.77 -7.65 32.87
C VAL A 28 -23.95 -7.32 31.40
N SER A 29 -24.80 -8.06 30.68
CA SER A 29 -25.04 -7.77 29.26
C SER A 29 -25.74 -6.43 29.02
N ARG A 30 -26.67 -6.02 29.92
CA ARG A 30 -27.31 -4.69 29.87
C ARG A 30 -26.33 -3.57 30.24
N LEU A 31 -25.50 -3.78 31.26
CA LEU A 31 -24.48 -2.81 31.64
C LEU A 31 -23.45 -2.60 30.51
N ALA A 32 -22.96 -3.68 29.91
CA ALA A 32 -22.08 -3.61 28.75
C ALA A 32 -22.73 -2.86 27.58
N GLN A 33 -24.03 -3.08 27.33
CA GLN A 33 -24.76 -2.32 26.31
C GLN A 33 -24.84 -0.84 26.64
N SER A 34 -25.22 -0.47 27.87
CA SER A 34 -25.36 0.95 28.23
C SER A 34 -24.03 1.70 28.14
N VAL A 35 -22.92 1.07 28.51
CA VAL A 35 -21.58 1.63 28.37
C VAL A 35 -21.19 1.78 26.88
N LEU A 36 -21.43 0.74 26.08
CA LEU A 36 -21.12 0.77 24.65
C LEU A 36 -22.00 1.75 23.88
N HIS A 37 -23.28 1.90 24.26
CA HIS A 37 -24.19 2.92 23.71
C HIS A 37 -23.72 4.36 24.03
N ALA A 38 -23.14 4.57 25.21
CA ALA A 38 -22.60 5.87 25.60
C ALA A 38 -21.29 6.25 24.87
N ILE A 39 -20.53 5.26 24.41
CA ILE A 39 -19.23 5.46 23.73
C ILE A 39 -19.40 5.53 22.20
N ILE A 40 -20.40 4.85 21.63
CA ILE A 40 -20.58 4.72 20.17
C ILE A 40 -21.76 5.56 19.72
N GLU A 41 -21.49 6.71 19.10
CA GLU A 41 -22.53 7.63 18.58
C GLU A 41 -23.20 7.16 17.27
N ASP A 42 -22.55 6.25 16.51
CA ASP A 42 -23.02 5.79 15.20
C ASP A 42 -24.06 4.67 15.33
N ARG A 43 -25.32 4.94 14.96
CA ARG A 43 -26.48 4.02 15.05
C ARG A 43 -26.31 2.69 14.30
N ASP A 44 -25.59 2.70 13.17
CA ASP A 44 -25.36 1.48 12.38
C ASP A 44 -24.31 0.57 13.06
N VAL A 45 -23.32 1.19 13.70
CA VAL A 45 -22.32 0.50 14.53
C VAL A 45 -22.97 -0.05 15.80
N GLN A 46 -23.87 0.71 16.43
CA GLN A 46 -24.62 0.27 17.61
C GLN A 46 -25.43 -1.01 17.35
N LYS A 47 -26.23 -1.05 16.29
CA LYS A 47 -27.03 -2.25 15.94
C LYS A 47 -26.15 -3.47 15.68
N GLN A 48 -25.00 -3.30 15.10
CA GLN A 48 -24.13 -4.37 14.66
C GLN A 48 -23.23 -4.89 15.78
N PHE A 49 -22.75 -4.02 16.67
CA PHE A 49 -21.77 -4.33 17.72
C PHE A 49 -22.41 -4.52 19.11
N VAL A 50 -23.58 -3.94 19.35
CA VAL A 50 -24.22 -3.92 20.66
C VAL A 50 -25.42 -4.87 20.70
N ASP A 51 -26.32 -4.81 19.71
CA ASP A 51 -27.59 -5.55 19.78
C ASP A 51 -27.49 -7.02 19.36
N ARG A 52 -26.68 -7.33 18.32
CA ARG A 52 -26.54 -8.71 17.84
C ARG A 52 -25.67 -9.62 18.72
N PRO A 53 -24.55 -9.18 19.32
CA PRO A 53 -23.74 -10.04 20.17
C PRO A 53 -24.30 -10.27 21.58
N ARG A 54 -25.35 -9.52 21.98
CA ARG A 54 -25.95 -9.63 23.31
C ARG A 54 -26.20 -11.09 23.76
N ARG A 55 -26.80 -11.91 22.89
CA ARG A 55 -27.11 -13.31 23.22
C ARG A 55 -25.87 -14.16 23.44
N VAL A 56 -24.81 -13.91 22.67
CA VAL A 56 -23.53 -14.63 22.79
C VAL A 56 -22.83 -14.24 24.08
N VAL A 57 -22.73 -12.94 24.36
CA VAL A 57 -22.14 -12.41 25.60
C VAL A 57 -22.96 -12.88 26.81
N GLN A 58 -24.28 -12.77 26.75
CA GLN A 58 -25.17 -13.23 27.80
C GLN A 58 -25.02 -14.76 28.06
N PHE A 59 -24.94 -15.58 27.01
CA PHE A 59 -24.73 -17.02 27.12
C PHE A 59 -23.36 -17.35 27.74
N LEU A 60 -22.29 -16.70 27.32
CA LEU A 60 -20.94 -16.89 27.87
C LEU A 60 -20.88 -16.48 29.36
N VAL A 61 -21.42 -15.31 29.70
CA VAL A 61 -21.49 -14.85 31.11
C VAL A 61 -22.35 -15.76 31.94
N PHE A 62 -23.49 -16.23 31.39
CA PHE A 62 -24.35 -17.23 32.06
C PHE A 62 -23.59 -18.52 32.35
N LEU A 63 -22.86 -19.05 31.38
CA LEU A 63 -22.10 -20.30 31.53
C LEU A 63 -21.04 -20.16 32.61
N VAL A 64 -20.31 -19.03 32.68
CA VAL A 64 -19.33 -18.75 33.75
C VAL A 64 -20.03 -18.60 35.11
N ALA A 65 -21.12 -17.84 35.16
CA ALA A 65 -21.85 -17.63 36.41
C ALA A 65 -22.50 -18.94 36.93
N ALA A 66 -23.04 -19.77 36.03
CA ALA A 66 -23.58 -21.08 36.39
C ALA A 66 -22.48 -22.01 36.90
N ALA A 67 -21.32 -22.05 36.25
CA ALA A 67 -20.18 -22.84 36.67
C ALA A 67 -19.61 -22.41 38.03
N THR A 68 -19.78 -21.15 38.41
CA THR A 68 -19.32 -20.62 39.72
C THR A 68 -20.34 -20.78 40.83
N LEU A 69 -21.64 -20.66 40.54
CA LEU A 69 -22.71 -20.64 41.53
C LEU A 69 -23.34 -22.03 41.80
N VAL A 70 -23.38 -22.90 40.80
CA VAL A 70 -24.01 -24.22 40.94
C VAL A 70 -23.25 -25.15 41.91
N PRO A 71 -21.91 -25.34 41.85
CA PRO A 71 -21.22 -26.25 42.74
C PRO A 71 -21.36 -25.88 44.22
N PRO A 72 -21.15 -24.64 44.69
CA PRO A 72 -21.31 -24.29 46.08
C PRO A 72 -22.76 -24.38 46.55
N SER A 73 -23.74 -24.07 45.71
CA SER A 73 -25.16 -24.21 46.08
C SER A 73 -25.57 -25.65 46.30
N LEU A 74 -25.04 -26.58 45.52
CA LEU A 74 -25.27 -28.04 45.71
C LEU A 74 -24.59 -28.57 46.97
N THR A 75 -23.40 -28.10 47.31
CA THR A 75 -22.72 -28.49 48.55
C THR A 75 -23.44 -27.96 49.79
N LEU A 76 -23.98 -26.75 49.74
CA LEU A 76 -24.83 -26.19 50.80
C LEU A 76 -26.15 -26.96 50.99
N ALA A 77 -26.67 -27.52 49.90
CA ALA A 77 -27.88 -28.39 49.92
C ALA A 77 -27.60 -29.84 50.38
N GLY A 78 -26.37 -30.12 50.84
CA GLY A 78 -25.99 -31.46 51.36
C GLY A 78 -25.62 -32.50 50.29
N TYR A 79 -25.55 -32.07 49.00
CA TYR A 79 -25.10 -32.96 47.92
C TYR A 79 -23.58 -32.95 47.85
N ARG A 80 -22.93 -33.99 48.31
CA ARG A 80 -21.50 -34.18 48.13
C ARG A 80 -21.22 -34.64 46.70
N MET A 81 -20.78 -33.73 45.86
CA MET A 81 -20.26 -34.15 44.57
C MET A 81 -19.00 -34.98 44.76
N THR A 82 -19.05 -36.23 44.35
CA THR A 82 -17.90 -37.16 44.30
C THR A 82 -16.99 -36.87 43.10
N PHE A 83 -16.89 -35.62 42.69
CA PHE A 83 -15.80 -35.18 41.85
C PHE A 83 -14.56 -35.05 42.74
N GLY A 84 -13.54 -35.87 42.50
CA GLY A 84 -12.31 -36.00 43.30
C GLY A 84 -11.44 -34.77 43.40
N GLY A 85 -12.05 -33.57 43.42
CA GLY A 85 -11.37 -32.27 43.51
C GLY A 85 -11.95 -31.40 44.62
N ASN A 86 -11.06 -30.65 45.28
CA ASN A 86 -11.38 -29.65 46.29
C ASN A 86 -12.25 -28.55 45.63
N PRO A 87 -13.49 -28.23 46.13
CA PRO A 87 -14.34 -27.19 45.56
C PRO A 87 -13.67 -25.84 45.45
N ASP A 88 -12.74 -25.51 46.38
CA ASP A 88 -11.92 -24.31 46.33
C ASP A 88 -10.90 -24.33 45.19
N ALA A 89 -10.47 -25.48 44.73
CA ALA A 89 -9.60 -25.61 43.57
C ALA A 89 -10.35 -25.34 42.27
N LEU A 90 -11.59 -25.79 42.15
CA LEU A 90 -12.48 -25.53 41.02
C LEU A 90 -12.83 -24.03 40.91
N LEU A 91 -13.17 -23.41 42.05
CA LEU A 91 -13.45 -21.95 42.11
C LEU A 91 -12.23 -21.14 41.74
N ARG A 92 -11.05 -21.48 42.25
CA ARG A 92 -9.80 -20.81 41.88
C ARG A 92 -9.46 -20.98 40.41
N TRP A 93 -9.70 -22.15 39.82
CA TRP A 93 -9.50 -22.38 38.38
C TRP A 93 -10.50 -21.59 37.54
N LEU A 94 -11.79 -21.57 37.91
CA LEU A 94 -12.82 -20.80 37.19
C LEU A 94 -12.58 -19.29 37.24
N LEU A 95 -12.23 -18.77 38.42
CA LEU A 95 -11.94 -17.33 38.57
C LEU A 95 -10.57 -16.94 37.99
N GLY A 96 -9.66 -17.90 37.82
CA GLY A 96 -8.34 -17.71 37.20
C GLY A 96 -8.38 -18.01 35.70
N ALA A 97 -8.15 -19.24 35.31
CA ALA A 97 -8.03 -19.67 33.92
C ALA A 97 -9.36 -19.54 33.14
N GLY A 98 -10.50 -19.90 33.76
CA GLY A 98 -11.82 -19.82 33.13
C GLY A 98 -12.19 -18.38 32.74
N LEU A 99 -12.00 -17.43 33.65
CA LEU A 99 -12.23 -15.98 33.35
C LEU A 99 -11.34 -15.48 32.22
N ARG A 100 -10.06 -15.87 32.22
CA ARG A 100 -9.11 -15.50 31.15
C ARG A 100 -9.54 -16.08 29.80
N ILE A 101 -9.97 -17.33 29.73
CA ILE A 101 -10.50 -17.96 28.51
C ILE A 101 -11.70 -17.17 27.95
N VAL A 102 -12.62 -16.76 28.83
CA VAL A 102 -13.78 -15.95 28.41
C VAL A 102 -13.34 -14.59 27.89
N ILE A 103 -12.40 -13.92 28.56
CA ILE A 103 -11.85 -12.63 28.09
C ILE A 103 -11.19 -12.78 26.72
N ILE A 104 -10.38 -13.84 26.52
CA ILE A 104 -9.72 -14.12 25.24
C ILE A 104 -10.77 -14.36 24.15
N ALA A 105 -11.79 -15.16 24.42
CA ALA A 105 -12.86 -15.44 23.45
C ALA A 105 -13.66 -14.17 23.09
N ILE A 106 -13.99 -13.34 24.08
CA ILE A 106 -14.66 -12.05 23.86
C ILE A 106 -13.76 -11.11 23.05
N ALA A 107 -12.49 -10.98 23.42
CA ALA A 107 -11.54 -10.13 22.69
C ALA A 107 -11.39 -10.58 21.22
N ALA A 108 -11.20 -11.88 20.99
CA ALA A 108 -11.12 -12.46 19.64
C ALA A 108 -12.39 -12.18 18.83
N TYR A 109 -13.56 -12.38 19.43
CA TYR A 109 -14.85 -12.06 18.82
C TYR A 109 -14.92 -10.56 18.41
N PHE A 110 -14.56 -9.65 19.30
CA PHE A 110 -14.56 -8.21 19.00
C PHE A 110 -13.60 -7.85 17.88
N VAL A 111 -12.38 -8.40 17.87
CA VAL A 111 -11.38 -8.14 16.81
C VAL A 111 -11.91 -8.61 15.46
N VAL A 112 -12.44 -9.83 15.35
CA VAL A 112 -13.02 -10.37 14.11
C VAL A 112 -14.22 -9.51 13.68
N ARG A 113 -15.05 -9.10 14.61
CA ARG A 113 -16.24 -8.29 14.35
C ARG A 113 -15.90 -6.88 13.87
N THR A 114 -14.92 -6.23 14.50
CA THR A 114 -14.43 -4.91 14.11
C THR A 114 -13.80 -4.95 12.72
N GLY A 115 -12.96 -5.96 12.43
CA GLY A 115 -12.40 -6.19 11.11
C GLY A 115 -13.48 -6.32 10.04
N SER A 116 -14.56 -7.08 10.33
CA SER A 116 -15.68 -7.25 9.40
C SER A 116 -16.49 -5.97 9.17
N ALA A 117 -16.56 -5.08 10.15
CA ALA A 117 -17.25 -3.80 10.02
C ALA A 117 -16.40 -2.78 9.22
N ALA A 118 -15.08 -2.76 9.47
CA ALA A 118 -14.14 -1.92 8.71
C ALA A 118 -14.16 -2.27 7.21
N THR A 119 -14.15 -3.57 6.89
CA THR A 119 -14.25 -4.04 5.49
C THR A 119 -15.55 -3.56 4.84
N ARG A 120 -16.69 -3.66 5.53
CA ARG A 120 -17.99 -3.20 5.01
C ARG A 120 -18.08 -1.69 4.85
N ARG A 121 -17.42 -0.91 5.71
CA ARG A 121 -17.32 0.55 5.55
C ARG A 121 -16.51 0.89 4.30
N PHE A 122 -15.36 0.25 4.12
CA PHE A 122 -14.52 0.42 2.95
C PHE A 122 -15.26 0.07 1.64
N GLU A 123 -16.01 -1.05 1.61
CA GLU A 123 -16.86 -1.42 0.48
C GLU A 123 -17.91 -0.36 0.15
N ARG A 124 -18.58 0.22 1.17
CA ARG A 124 -19.59 1.27 0.99
C ARG A 124 -18.99 2.57 0.47
N GLU A 125 -17.82 2.93 0.94
CA GLU A 125 -17.12 4.16 0.53
C GLU A 125 -16.69 4.07 -0.94
N MET A 126 -16.15 2.93 -1.36
CA MET A 126 -15.78 2.68 -2.76
C MET A 126 -16.98 2.58 -3.71
N SER A 127 -18.16 2.22 -3.21
CA SER A 127 -19.39 2.15 -4.02
C SER A 127 -20.09 3.51 -4.21
N ARG A 128 -19.64 4.59 -3.56
CA ARG A 128 -20.25 5.93 -3.65
C ARG A 128 -19.82 6.74 -4.89
N GLY A 129 -18.92 6.25 -5.74
CA GLY A 129 -18.49 6.89 -6.97
C GLY A 129 -19.57 6.79 -8.08
N THR A 130 -19.68 7.81 -8.94
CA THR A 130 -20.53 7.81 -10.13
C THR A 130 -19.68 7.57 -11.38
N GLY A 131 -19.94 6.46 -12.14
CA GLY A 131 -19.25 6.16 -13.40
C GLY A 131 -19.27 4.68 -13.77
N LEU A 132 -19.08 4.36 -15.05
CA LEU A 132 -19.11 2.99 -15.60
C LEU A 132 -18.08 2.04 -14.95
N ASN A 133 -16.96 2.58 -14.45
CA ASN A 133 -15.90 1.81 -13.77
C ASN A 133 -16.20 1.46 -12.31
N VAL A 134 -17.28 1.99 -11.71
CA VAL A 134 -17.60 1.78 -10.29
C VAL A 134 -17.98 0.34 -10.02
N VAL A 135 -18.70 -0.32 -10.94
CA VAL A 135 -19.13 -1.71 -10.75
C VAL A 135 -17.94 -2.68 -10.69
N GLU A 136 -16.94 -2.49 -11.54
CA GLU A 136 -15.73 -3.34 -11.53
C GLU A 136 -14.86 -3.08 -10.30
N ARG A 137 -14.65 -1.82 -9.94
CA ARG A 137 -13.89 -1.42 -8.73
C ARG A 137 -14.56 -1.98 -7.48
N THR A 138 -15.88 -1.87 -7.38
CA THR A 138 -16.64 -2.40 -6.24
C THR A 138 -16.53 -3.92 -6.13
N LYS A 139 -16.64 -4.66 -7.25
CA LYS A 139 -16.47 -6.14 -7.25
C LYS A 139 -15.06 -6.55 -6.80
N ARG A 140 -14.02 -5.88 -7.28
CA ARG A 140 -12.63 -6.13 -6.87
C ARG A 140 -12.42 -5.82 -5.38
N ALA A 141 -12.91 -4.67 -4.89
CA ALA A 141 -12.85 -4.30 -3.49
C ALA A 141 -13.58 -5.29 -2.58
N GLN A 142 -14.77 -5.77 -2.98
CA GLN A 142 -15.51 -6.79 -2.24
C GLN A 142 -14.77 -8.12 -2.16
N THR A 143 -14.16 -8.56 -3.25
CA THR A 143 -13.40 -9.82 -3.25
C THR A 143 -12.19 -9.73 -2.36
N LEU A 144 -11.39 -8.66 -2.49
CA LEU A 144 -10.21 -8.40 -1.66
C LEU A 144 -10.59 -8.23 -0.19
N GLY A 145 -11.64 -7.46 0.11
CA GLY A 145 -12.13 -7.26 1.46
C GLY A 145 -12.54 -8.57 2.14
N ARG A 146 -13.26 -9.45 1.43
CA ARG A 146 -13.63 -10.78 1.94
C ARG A 146 -12.43 -11.68 2.19
N LEU A 147 -11.43 -11.66 1.30
CA LEU A 147 -10.20 -12.44 1.47
C LEU A 147 -9.41 -11.98 2.68
N LEU A 148 -9.20 -10.65 2.83
CA LEU A 148 -8.52 -10.06 3.99
C LEU A 148 -9.26 -10.35 5.30
N GLN A 149 -10.59 -10.23 5.29
CA GLN A 149 -11.41 -10.55 6.47
C GLN A 149 -11.29 -12.02 6.87
N LYS A 150 -11.33 -12.95 5.89
CA LYS A 150 -11.16 -14.38 6.17
C LYS A 150 -9.77 -14.67 6.73
N ALA A 151 -8.72 -14.11 6.13
CA ALA A 151 -7.35 -14.28 6.59
C ALA A 151 -7.17 -13.75 8.03
N LEU A 152 -7.67 -12.54 8.32
CA LEU A 152 -7.65 -11.97 9.66
C LEU A 152 -8.43 -12.84 10.66
N SER A 153 -9.60 -13.34 10.27
CA SER A 153 -10.41 -14.19 11.14
C SER A 153 -9.70 -15.50 11.48
N VAL A 154 -9.08 -16.15 10.49
CA VAL A 154 -8.29 -17.38 10.70
C VAL A 154 -7.11 -17.10 11.64
N LEU A 155 -6.39 -16.01 11.44
CA LEU A 155 -5.25 -15.62 12.28
C LEU A 155 -5.69 -15.37 13.73
N VAL A 156 -6.74 -14.59 13.94
CA VAL A 156 -7.27 -14.27 15.28
C VAL A 156 -7.76 -15.52 15.99
N VAL A 157 -8.50 -16.40 15.29
CA VAL A 157 -9.00 -17.65 15.86
C VAL A 157 -7.85 -18.60 16.21
N ALA A 158 -6.81 -18.68 15.37
CA ALA A 158 -5.63 -19.50 15.65
C ALA A 158 -4.88 -18.99 16.89
N ILE A 159 -4.63 -17.68 17.00
CA ILE A 159 -3.98 -17.07 18.17
C ILE A 159 -4.81 -17.27 19.43
N ALA A 160 -6.11 -16.98 19.38
CA ALA A 160 -7.02 -17.18 20.51
C ALA A 160 -7.07 -18.65 20.93
N GLY A 161 -7.11 -19.59 19.98
CA GLY A 161 -7.06 -21.02 20.24
C GLY A 161 -5.77 -21.43 20.97
N LEU A 162 -4.61 -20.97 20.53
CA LEU A 162 -3.34 -21.22 21.22
C LEU A 162 -3.33 -20.63 22.63
N MET A 163 -3.84 -19.40 22.81
CA MET A 163 -3.94 -18.79 24.13
C MET A 163 -4.86 -19.59 25.07
N ILE A 164 -6.00 -20.09 24.56
CA ILE A 164 -6.92 -20.92 25.32
C ILE A 164 -6.28 -22.28 25.70
N LEU A 165 -5.57 -22.92 24.76
CA LEU A 165 -4.85 -24.16 25.04
C LEU A 165 -3.79 -23.96 26.14
N ARG A 166 -3.10 -22.84 26.14
CA ARG A 166 -2.14 -22.48 27.20
C ARG A 166 -2.81 -22.35 28.56
N GLU A 167 -3.98 -21.71 28.64
CA GLU A 167 -4.74 -21.59 29.90
C GLU A 167 -5.24 -22.95 30.41
N LEU A 168 -5.43 -23.91 29.51
CA LEU A 168 -5.77 -25.30 29.83
C LEU A 168 -4.53 -26.15 30.19
N SER A 169 -3.35 -25.50 30.38
CA SER A 169 -2.08 -26.15 30.70
C SER A 169 -1.57 -27.12 29.61
N VAL A 170 -2.03 -26.97 28.37
CA VAL A 170 -1.50 -27.70 27.21
C VAL A 170 -0.19 -27.07 26.78
N ASP A 171 0.83 -27.88 26.55
CA ASP A 171 2.10 -27.38 26.00
C ASP A 171 1.91 -26.95 24.53
N ILE A 172 1.97 -25.64 24.30
CA ILE A 172 1.82 -25.04 22.97
C ILE A 172 3.17 -24.84 22.26
N THR A 173 4.29 -25.21 22.87
CA THR A 173 5.63 -25.02 22.32
C THR A 173 5.78 -25.64 20.91
N PRO A 174 5.33 -26.88 20.64
CA PRO A 174 5.40 -27.47 19.30
C PRO A 174 4.59 -26.67 18.26
N ALA A 175 3.38 -26.19 18.68
CA ALA A 175 2.54 -25.40 17.80
C ALA A 175 3.15 -24.03 17.49
N LEU A 176 3.77 -23.36 18.49
CA LEU A 176 4.49 -22.09 18.30
C LEU A 176 5.71 -22.27 17.40
N THR A 177 6.47 -23.36 17.56
CA THR A 177 7.60 -23.68 16.70
C THR A 177 7.15 -23.86 15.24
N GLY A 178 6.11 -24.65 15.01
CA GLY A 178 5.50 -24.83 13.69
C GLY A 178 4.97 -23.52 13.09
N ALA A 179 4.29 -22.72 13.89
CA ALA A 179 3.80 -21.40 13.48
C ALA A 179 4.96 -20.43 13.15
N GLY A 180 6.08 -20.52 13.90
CA GLY A 180 7.30 -19.74 13.61
C GLY A 180 7.90 -20.08 12.24
N ILE A 181 8.04 -21.39 11.94
CA ILE A 181 8.53 -21.85 10.64
C ILE A 181 7.58 -21.41 9.50
N ALA A 182 6.28 -21.59 9.69
CA ALA A 182 5.28 -21.12 8.73
C ALA A 182 5.34 -19.59 8.54
N GLY A 183 5.53 -18.83 9.64
CA GLY A 183 5.72 -17.38 9.60
C GLY A 183 6.93 -16.95 8.80
N LEU A 184 8.07 -17.64 8.93
CA LEU A 184 9.26 -17.40 8.12
C LEU A 184 8.99 -17.67 6.64
N ALA A 185 8.32 -18.76 6.30
CA ALA A 185 7.98 -19.09 4.90
C ALA A 185 7.05 -18.01 4.29
N ILE A 186 6.04 -17.57 5.04
CA ILE A 186 5.15 -16.48 4.62
C ILE A 186 5.93 -15.16 4.48
N GLY A 187 6.85 -14.87 5.42
CA GLY A 187 7.71 -13.68 5.39
C GLY A 187 8.59 -13.63 4.15
N PHE A 188 9.25 -14.74 3.79
CA PHE A 188 10.02 -14.84 2.55
C PHE A 188 9.12 -14.68 1.31
N GLY A 189 7.92 -15.29 1.31
CA GLY A 189 6.97 -15.12 0.22
C GLY A 189 6.43 -13.70 0.05
N ALA A 190 6.35 -12.91 1.13
CA ALA A 190 5.88 -11.53 1.13
C ALA A 190 7.00 -10.49 0.99
N GLN A 191 8.27 -10.88 0.99
CA GLN A 191 9.43 -9.98 1.04
C GLN A 191 9.43 -8.94 -0.10
N THR A 192 9.06 -9.34 -1.32
CA THR A 192 9.00 -8.44 -2.47
C THR A 192 7.92 -7.37 -2.29
N ILE A 193 6.74 -7.76 -1.77
CA ILE A 193 5.64 -6.82 -1.52
C ILE A 193 6.05 -5.78 -0.47
N VAL A 194 6.72 -6.22 0.60
CA VAL A 194 7.22 -5.31 1.66
C VAL A 194 8.26 -4.35 1.08
N ARG A 195 9.18 -4.85 0.26
CA ARG A 195 10.17 -4.01 -0.45
C ARG A 195 9.49 -2.98 -1.34
N ASP A 196 8.51 -3.40 -2.16
CA ASP A 196 7.77 -2.51 -3.06
C ASP A 196 7.11 -1.36 -2.29
N VAL A 197 6.43 -1.70 -1.18
CA VAL A 197 5.71 -0.72 -0.35
C VAL A 197 6.67 0.26 0.32
N ILE A 198 7.78 -0.23 0.89
CA ILE A 198 8.77 0.64 1.54
C ILE A 198 9.44 1.56 0.50
N SER A 199 9.82 1.02 -0.67
CA SER A 199 10.42 1.82 -1.75
C SER A 199 9.44 2.87 -2.27
N GLY A 200 8.16 2.50 -2.46
CA GLY A 200 7.13 3.44 -2.89
C GLY A 200 6.84 4.54 -1.86
N PHE A 201 6.86 4.20 -0.57
CA PHE A 201 6.72 5.18 0.50
C PHE A 201 7.84 6.25 0.43
N PHE A 202 9.11 5.84 0.29
CA PHE A 202 10.22 6.78 0.17
C PHE A 202 10.18 7.56 -1.13
N LEU A 203 9.81 6.94 -2.26
CA LEU A 203 9.66 7.61 -3.55
C LEU A 203 8.67 8.78 -3.46
N ILE A 204 7.55 8.59 -2.76
CA ILE A 204 6.53 9.63 -2.53
C ILE A 204 7.00 10.63 -1.47
N LEU A 205 7.56 10.17 -0.35
CA LEU A 205 7.99 11.03 0.75
C LEU A 205 9.11 12.00 0.35
N GLU A 206 10.08 11.52 -0.45
CA GLU A 206 11.21 12.32 -0.94
C GLU A 206 10.86 13.14 -2.20
N ASP A 207 9.61 13.02 -2.68
CA ASP A 207 9.13 13.72 -3.86
C ASP A 207 10.07 13.54 -5.07
N GLN A 208 10.50 12.30 -5.31
CA GLN A 208 11.43 12.02 -6.40
C GLN A 208 10.78 12.15 -7.77
N CYS A 209 9.49 11.83 -7.86
CA CYS A 209 8.72 11.84 -9.09
C CYS A 209 7.23 12.07 -8.81
N ARG A 210 6.57 12.86 -9.65
CA ARG A 210 5.14 13.19 -9.55
C ARG A 210 4.38 12.72 -10.78
N VAL A 211 3.08 12.54 -10.64
CA VAL A 211 2.19 12.33 -11.79
C VAL A 211 2.28 13.54 -12.73
N GLY A 212 2.48 13.29 -14.01
CA GLY A 212 2.71 14.30 -15.04
C GLY A 212 4.18 14.60 -15.32
N ASP A 213 5.13 14.08 -14.53
CA ASP A 213 6.56 14.17 -14.86
C ASP A 213 6.92 13.25 -16.04
N VAL A 214 8.00 13.58 -16.71
CA VAL A 214 8.67 12.65 -17.63
C VAL A 214 9.87 12.04 -16.90
N ALA A 215 9.80 10.74 -16.73
CA ALA A 215 10.84 9.98 -16.03
C ALA A 215 11.39 8.85 -16.89
N VAL A 216 12.60 8.42 -16.55
CA VAL A 216 13.20 7.18 -17.07
C VAL A 216 13.42 6.26 -15.89
N VAL A 217 12.73 5.11 -15.89
CA VAL A 217 12.83 4.08 -14.86
C VAL A 217 13.48 2.85 -15.46
N ASN A 218 14.60 2.42 -14.90
CA ASN A 218 15.36 1.25 -15.39
C ASN A 218 15.64 1.28 -16.90
N GLY A 219 15.86 2.48 -17.47
CA GLY A 219 16.11 2.67 -18.90
C GLY A 219 14.87 2.91 -19.76
N GLN A 220 13.67 2.69 -19.27
CA GLN A 220 12.42 2.96 -19.99
C GLN A 220 11.92 4.37 -19.66
N GLY A 221 11.76 5.20 -20.71
CA GLY A 221 11.26 6.56 -20.59
C GLY A 221 9.75 6.64 -20.78
N GLY A 222 9.11 7.61 -20.12
CA GLY A 222 7.69 7.86 -20.33
C GLY A 222 7.13 8.96 -19.44
N LEU A 223 5.89 9.34 -19.71
CA LEU A 223 5.09 10.22 -18.86
C LEU A 223 4.59 9.40 -17.65
N VAL A 224 4.78 9.90 -16.46
CA VAL A 224 4.29 9.29 -15.23
C VAL A 224 2.78 9.49 -15.14
N GLU A 225 2.02 8.41 -15.26
CA GLU A 225 0.56 8.44 -15.14
C GLU A 225 0.08 8.21 -13.71
N GLU A 226 0.75 7.30 -12.99
CA GLU A 226 0.39 6.97 -11.61
C GLU A 226 1.64 6.71 -10.78
N VAL A 227 1.62 7.20 -9.54
CA VAL A 227 2.58 6.85 -8.49
C VAL A 227 1.80 6.27 -7.33
N ASN A 228 1.83 4.95 -7.21
CA ASN A 228 1.15 4.20 -6.18
C ASN A 228 2.15 3.72 -5.11
N LEU A 229 1.64 3.28 -3.96
CA LEU A 229 2.49 2.78 -2.88
C LEU A 229 3.35 1.56 -3.30
N ARG A 230 2.88 0.73 -4.24
CA ARG A 230 3.57 -0.47 -4.71
C ARG A 230 4.15 -0.35 -6.11
N THR A 231 3.60 0.50 -6.96
CA THR A 231 3.98 0.58 -8.38
C THR A 231 4.05 2.02 -8.87
N ILE A 232 4.97 2.29 -9.79
CA ILE A 232 4.98 3.47 -10.64
C ILE A 232 4.57 3.06 -12.06
N VAL A 233 3.73 3.87 -12.70
CA VAL A 233 3.19 3.61 -14.04
C VAL A 233 3.64 4.71 -14.99
N LEU A 234 4.30 4.32 -16.07
CA LEU A 234 4.75 5.22 -17.13
C LEU A 234 4.03 4.90 -18.43
N ARG A 235 3.75 5.92 -19.24
CA ARG A 235 3.34 5.75 -20.63
C ARG A 235 4.39 6.33 -21.56
N ASP A 236 4.87 5.54 -22.50
CA ASP A 236 5.82 6.01 -23.49
C ASP A 236 5.15 6.77 -24.66
N GLU A 237 5.96 7.27 -25.61
CA GLU A 237 5.47 8.02 -26.78
C GLU A 237 4.66 7.15 -27.75
N GLU A 238 4.82 5.82 -27.72
CA GLU A 238 4.06 4.87 -28.52
C GLU A 238 2.70 4.51 -27.87
N GLY A 239 2.46 5.00 -26.63
CA GLY A 239 1.25 4.73 -25.87
C GLY A 239 1.32 3.46 -25.02
N THR A 240 2.46 2.77 -24.98
CA THR A 240 2.66 1.58 -24.16
C THR A 240 2.70 1.94 -22.68
N VAL A 241 1.97 1.19 -21.87
CA VAL A 241 1.95 1.37 -20.42
C VAL A 241 2.96 0.42 -19.77
N HIS A 242 3.95 1.00 -19.11
CA HIS A 242 4.96 0.29 -18.34
C HIS A 242 4.65 0.37 -16.86
N VAL A 243 4.50 -0.78 -16.20
CA VAL A 243 4.21 -0.87 -14.76
C VAL A 243 5.42 -1.46 -14.05
N PHE A 244 6.05 -0.68 -13.17
CA PHE A 244 7.21 -1.10 -12.41
C PHE A 244 6.84 -1.27 -10.93
N PRO A 245 7.10 -2.45 -10.31
CA PRO A 245 7.11 -2.57 -8.86
C PRO A 245 8.17 -1.61 -8.28
N ASN A 246 7.80 -0.84 -7.26
CA ASN A 246 8.73 0.17 -6.72
C ASN A 246 10.01 -0.44 -6.14
N GLY A 247 9.95 -1.67 -5.62
CA GLY A 247 11.11 -2.41 -5.12
C GLY A 247 12.09 -2.89 -6.21
N GLU A 248 11.67 -2.84 -7.48
CA GLU A 248 12.51 -3.20 -8.64
C GLU A 248 13.09 -1.95 -9.32
N VAL A 249 12.71 -0.75 -8.92
CA VAL A 249 13.27 0.51 -9.41
C VAL A 249 14.69 0.65 -8.89
N LYS A 250 15.68 0.41 -9.77
CA LYS A 250 17.11 0.57 -9.47
C LYS A 250 17.59 1.97 -9.76
N THR A 251 17.09 2.55 -10.85
CA THR A 251 17.43 3.91 -11.28
C THR A 251 16.17 4.65 -11.70
N LEU A 252 16.03 5.87 -11.23
CA LEU A 252 15.00 6.81 -11.62
C LEU A 252 15.67 8.12 -12.02
N ALA A 253 15.49 8.56 -13.27
CA ALA A 253 15.93 9.86 -13.75
C ALA A 253 14.71 10.69 -14.12
N ASN A 254 14.46 11.78 -13.39
CA ASN A 254 13.38 12.71 -13.67
C ASN A 254 13.88 13.80 -14.63
N LYS A 255 13.26 13.90 -15.81
CA LYS A 255 13.63 14.85 -16.86
C LYS A 255 12.86 16.18 -16.81
N SER A 256 11.91 16.29 -15.89
CA SER A 256 11.00 17.44 -15.78
C SER A 256 10.98 18.09 -14.40
N LYS A 257 11.78 17.60 -13.44
CA LYS A 257 11.81 18.16 -12.09
C LYS A 257 12.45 19.55 -12.11
N ASP A 258 11.73 20.58 -11.65
CA ASP A 258 12.12 21.99 -11.53
C ASP A 258 12.39 22.69 -12.88
N PHE A 259 13.17 22.12 -13.77
CA PHE A 259 13.43 22.61 -15.12
C PHE A 259 13.81 21.47 -16.05
N SER A 260 13.82 21.76 -17.35
CA SER A 260 14.29 20.82 -18.37
C SER A 260 15.33 21.45 -19.27
N TYR A 261 16.23 20.63 -19.80
CA TYR A 261 17.11 21.05 -20.88
C TYR A 261 16.72 20.39 -22.20
N TYR A 262 16.71 21.15 -23.26
CA TYR A 262 16.79 20.60 -24.59
C TYR A 262 18.22 20.65 -25.08
N VAL A 263 18.83 19.49 -25.27
CA VAL A 263 20.20 19.39 -25.81
C VAL A 263 20.09 19.26 -27.32
N ILE A 264 20.80 20.08 -28.03
CA ILE A 264 20.89 20.04 -29.48
C ILE A 264 22.35 19.83 -29.90
N THR A 265 22.53 18.90 -30.82
CA THR A 265 23.82 18.65 -31.49
C THR A 265 23.66 18.95 -32.96
N PHE A 266 24.64 19.67 -33.53
CA PHE A 266 24.66 19.99 -34.95
C PHE A 266 26.02 19.59 -35.53
N ALA A 267 25.97 18.81 -36.61
CA ALA A 267 27.17 18.36 -37.32
C ALA A 267 27.48 19.31 -38.46
N VAL A 268 28.72 19.78 -38.54
CA VAL A 268 29.25 20.67 -39.59
C VAL A 268 30.53 20.10 -40.19
N GLY A 269 30.79 20.44 -41.42
CA GLY A 269 32.06 20.05 -42.10
C GLY A 269 33.27 20.80 -41.56
N TYR A 270 34.44 20.27 -41.76
CA TYR A 270 35.71 20.93 -41.37
C TYR A 270 36.00 22.22 -42.16
N ASP A 271 35.34 22.44 -43.29
CA ASP A 271 35.45 23.64 -44.09
C ASP A 271 34.72 24.86 -43.46
N ASP A 272 33.81 24.60 -42.52
CA ASP A 272 33.06 25.64 -41.82
C ASP A 272 33.81 26.14 -40.58
N ASP A 273 33.82 27.43 -40.37
CA ASP A 273 34.33 28.05 -39.15
C ASP A 273 33.36 27.79 -37.97
N PRO A 274 33.79 27.11 -36.90
CA PRO A 274 32.95 26.84 -35.73
C PRO A 274 32.40 28.14 -35.10
N GLY A 275 33.18 29.22 -35.11
CA GLY A 275 32.75 30.51 -34.56
C GLY A 275 31.54 31.08 -35.31
N ARG A 276 31.53 30.95 -36.62
CA ARG A 276 30.42 31.39 -37.49
C ARG A 276 29.16 30.55 -37.26
N VAL A 277 29.32 29.23 -37.07
CA VAL A 277 28.22 28.34 -36.76
C VAL A 277 27.64 28.64 -35.37
N ILE A 278 28.48 28.85 -34.38
CA ILE A 278 28.05 29.21 -33.01
C ILE A 278 27.29 30.55 -33.01
N ALA A 279 27.76 31.52 -33.76
CA ALA A 279 27.08 32.81 -33.92
C ALA A 279 25.68 32.61 -34.54
N ALA A 280 25.57 31.81 -35.59
CA ALA A 280 24.30 31.48 -36.23
C ALA A 280 23.32 30.75 -35.29
N MET A 281 23.83 29.85 -34.45
CA MET A 281 23.00 29.15 -33.43
C MET A 281 22.48 30.15 -32.40
N ARG A 282 23.28 31.09 -31.94
CA ARG A 282 22.87 32.16 -31.00
C ARG A 282 21.82 33.09 -31.60
N ASP A 283 21.97 33.49 -32.87
CA ASP A 283 20.98 34.34 -33.53
C ASP A 283 19.65 33.65 -33.74
N ALA A 284 19.66 32.34 -34.10
CA ALA A 284 18.46 31.54 -34.19
C ALA A 284 17.76 31.42 -32.81
N SER A 285 18.55 31.25 -31.72
CA SER A 285 17.99 31.19 -30.36
C SER A 285 17.40 32.53 -29.93
N ALA A 286 18.11 33.66 -30.18
CA ALA A 286 17.62 34.98 -29.85
C ALA A 286 16.27 35.29 -30.53
N ALA A 287 16.09 34.81 -31.75
CA ALA A 287 14.81 34.91 -32.46
C ALA A 287 13.68 34.08 -31.76
N VAL A 288 13.98 32.91 -31.22
CA VAL A 288 13.01 32.13 -30.43
C VAL A 288 12.73 32.79 -29.07
N GLU A 289 13.78 33.31 -28.40
CA GLU A 289 13.71 33.97 -27.09
C GLU A 289 12.90 35.28 -27.13
N SER A 290 12.89 35.96 -28.27
CA SER A 290 12.11 37.19 -28.48
C SER A 290 10.67 36.96 -28.91
N ASP A 291 10.32 35.73 -29.31
CA ASP A 291 8.99 35.37 -29.77
C ASP A 291 8.00 35.26 -28.59
N PRO A 292 6.88 36.01 -28.60
CA PRO A 292 5.90 36.01 -27.51
C PRO A 292 5.33 34.62 -27.18
N GLU A 293 5.27 33.70 -28.15
CA GLU A 293 4.76 32.36 -27.95
C GLU A 293 5.74 31.47 -27.16
N PHE A 294 7.06 31.60 -27.43
CA PHE A 294 8.07 30.70 -26.85
C PHE A 294 8.77 31.30 -25.64
N LYS A 295 8.88 32.65 -25.58
CA LYS A 295 9.53 33.35 -24.47
C LYS A 295 9.09 32.89 -23.06
N PRO A 296 7.81 32.66 -22.76
CA PRO A 296 7.38 32.20 -21.43
C PRO A 296 7.88 30.81 -21.08
N HIS A 297 8.34 30.03 -22.04
CA HIS A 297 8.81 28.66 -21.87
C HIS A 297 10.32 28.53 -21.74
N ILE A 298 11.07 29.64 -21.91
CA ILE A 298 12.54 29.66 -21.88
C ILE A 298 12.96 30.27 -20.54
N LEU A 299 13.78 29.57 -19.77
CA LEU A 299 14.27 30.00 -18.46
C LEU A 299 15.66 30.64 -18.55
N ALA A 300 16.45 30.28 -19.55
CA ALA A 300 17.78 30.85 -19.78
C ALA A 300 18.11 30.78 -21.28
N PRO A 301 18.94 31.72 -21.79
CA PRO A 301 19.37 31.74 -23.18
C PRO A 301 20.16 30.46 -23.54
N LEU A 302 20.34 30.27 -24.87
CA LEU A 302 21.10 29.13 -25.39
C LEU A 302 22.54 29.15 -24.88
N GLU A 303 22.92 28.09 -24.19
CA GLU A 303 24.28 27.82 -23.76
C GLU A 303 24.96 26.92 -24.81
N VAL A 304 25.97 27.42 -25.48
CA VAL A 304 26.76 26.67 -26.44
C VAL A 304 27.97 26.11 -25.74
N SER A 305 28.07 24.78 -25.64
CA SER A 305 29.20 24.08 -25.01
C SER A 305 30.46 24.08 -25.89
N GLY A 306 30.31 24.35 -27.19
CA GLY A 306 31.39 24.29 -28.17
C GLY A 306 31.41 22.96 -28.95
N ILE A 307 32.59 22.60 -29.45
CA ILE A 307 32.78 21.34 -30.18
C ILE A 307 32.79 20.21 -29.18
N ASP A 308 31.86 19.27 -29.33
CA ASP A 308 31.65 18.10 -28.44
C ASP A 308 32.46 16.88 -28.92
N SER A 309 32.56 16.69 -30.24
CA SER A 309 33.30 15.59 -30.83
C SER A 309 33.75 15.90 -32.27
N PHE A 310 34.77 15.16 -32.68
CA PHE A 310 35.26 15.10 -34.05
C PHE A 310 34.99 13.70 -34.62
N ASP A 311 34.59 13.66 -35.88
CA ASP A 311 34.40 12.44 -36.65
C ASP A 311 35.16 12.55 -37.97
N GLU A 312 35.25 11.49 -38.77
CA GLU A 312 36.08 11.47 -40.03
C GLU A 312 35.81 12.63 -41.00
N ALA A 313 34.56 13.09 -41.09
CA ALA A 313 34.17 14.15 -42.04
C ALA A 313 33.45 15.35 -41.42
N LYS A 314 33.32 15.37 -40.08
CA LYS A 314 32.48 16.36 -39.40
C LYS A 314 32.98 16.66 -38.00
N MET A 315 32.70 17.88 -37.54
CA MET A 315 32.74 18.25 -36.14
C MET A 315 31.30 18.40 -35.61
N VAL A 316 31.07 18.03 -34.36
CA VAL A 316 29.77 18.14 -33.72
C VAL A 316 29.80 19.27 -32.71
N ILE A 317 28.95 20.27 -32.90
CA ILE A 317 28.75 21.37 -31.95
C ILE A 317 27.56 21.06 -31.08
N LYS A 318 27.74 21.20 -29.77
CA LYS A 318 26.71 20.93 -28.77
C LYS A 318 26.25 22.22 -28.10
N ALA A 319 24.94 22.33 -27.93
CA ALA A 319 24.33 23.42 -27.20
C ALA A 319 23.13 22.87 -26.39
N ARG A 320 22.70 23.65 -25.40
CA ARG A 320 21.51 23.34 -24.61
C ARG A 320 20.72 24.62 -24.30
N ILE A 321 19.41 24.50 -24.23
CA ILE A 321 18.55 25.60 -23.83
C ILE A 321 17.73 25.16 -22.62
N LYS A 322 17.66 26.00 -21.58
CA LYS A 322 16.93 25.73 -20.36
C LYS A 322 15.48 26.17 -20.50
N THR A 323 14.56 25.27 -20.20
CA THR A 323 13.11 25.49 -20.37
C THR A 323 12.31 25.15 -19.12
N VAL A 324 11.10 25.66 -19.08
CA VAL A 324 10.08 25.18 -18.16
C VAL A 324 9.87 23.69 -18.40
N PRO A 325 9.58 22.89 -17.33
CA PRO A 325 9.31 21.47 -17.45
C PRO A 325 8.29 21.14 -18.55
N LEU A 326 8.54 20.05 -19.28
CA LEU A 326 7.71 19.54 -20.38
C LEU A 326 7.69 20.42 -21.66
N LYS A 327 8.31 21.61 -21.65
CA LYS A 327 8.35 22.51 -22.81
C LYS A 327 9.62 22.37 -23.65
N GLN A 328 10.59 21.58 -23.20
CA GLN A 328 11.86 21.39 -23.89
C GLN A 328 11.71 20.90 -25.33
N TRP A 329 10.78 20.00 -25.60
CA TRP A 329 10.54 19.49 -26.96
C TRP A 329 9.88 20.51 -27.86
N LEU A 330 8.93 21.30 -27.31
CA LEU A 330 8.25 22.36 -28.04
C LEU A 330 9.27 23.44 -28.50
N VAL A 331 10.02 23.96 -27.52
CA VAL A 331 11.08 24.98 -27.76
C VAL A 331 12.16 24.41 -28.67
N GLY A 332 12.57 23.15 -28.42
CA GLY A 332 13.63 22.52 -29.20
C GLY A 332 13.28 22.28 -30.67
N ARG A 333 12.05 21.93 -30.98
CA ARG A 333 11.57 21.79 -32.38
C ARG A 333 11.58 23.15 -33.10
N GLU A 334 11.10 24.20 -32.44
CA GLU A 334 11.11 25.55 -33.02
C GLU A 334 12.52 26.08 -33.21
N LEU A 335 13.39 25.85 -32.20
CA LEU A 335 14.81 26.23 -32.30
C LEU A 335 15.48 25.56 -33.53
N ARG A 336 15.27 24.26 -33.72
CA ARG A 336 15.78 23.54 -34.90
C ARG A 336 15.24 24.13 -36.20
N ARG A 337 13.94 24.43 -36.25
CA ARG A 337 13.31 25.01 -37.44
C ARG A 337 13.96 26.35 -37.82
N ARG A 338 14.19 27.26 -36.83
CA ARG A 338 14.83 28.56 -37.08
C ARG A 338 16.31 28.41 -37.43
N MET A 339 17.01 27.45 -36.79
CA MET A 339 18.40 27.16 -37.14
C MET A 339 18.55 26.78 -38.62
N VAL A 340 17.67 25.96 -39.16
CA VAL A 340 17.71 25.56 -40.58
C VAL A 340 17.63 26.81 -41.48
N GLY A 341 16.77 27.79 -41.18
CA GLY A 341 16.65 29.02 -41.94
C GLY A 341 17.93 29.88 -41.87
N VAL A 342 18.42 30.17 -40.65
CA VAL A 342 19.63 30.98 -40.42
C VAL A 342 20.86 30.31 -41.04
N PHE A 343 20.97 28.99 -40.98
CA PHE A 343 22.10 28.29 -41.58
C PHE A 343 22.06 28.34 -43.12
N ALA A 344 20.89 28.20 -43.73
CA ALA A 344 20.73 28.36 -45.16
C ALA A 344 21.10 29.75 -45.64
N GLU A 345 20.66 30.82 -44.93
CA GLU A 345 21.01 32.21 -45.24
C GLU A 345 22.52 32.49 -45.14
N ARG A 346 23.21 31.79 -44.23
CA ARG A 346 24.65 31.93 -44.02
C ARG A 346 25.50 30.96 -44.83
N GLY A 347 24.89 30.10 -45.64
CA GLY A 347 25.59 29.08 -46.41
C GLY A 347 26.29 28.04 -45.56
N ILE A 348 25.78 27.77 -44.35
CA ILE A 348 26.24 26.68 -43.47
C ILE A 348 25.46 25.41 -43.87
N ALA A 349 26.17 24.46 -44.46
CA ALA A 349 25.54 23.20 -44.93
C ALA A 349 25.90 22.02 -44.02
N PRO A 350 25.02 21.01 -43.93
CA PRO A 350 25.39 19.76 -43.28
C PRO A 350 26.58 19.13 -44.02
N PRO A 351 27.46 18.38 -43.31
CA PRO A 351 28.62 17.77 -43.92
C PRO A 351 28.22 16.83 -45.05
N THR A 352 28.74 17.07 -46.24
CA THR A 352 28.61 16.12 -47.36
C THR A 352 29.76 15.14 -47.33
N GLY A 353 29.48 13.82 -47.34
CA GLY A 353 30.52 12.81 -47.43
C GLY A 353 31.34 13.03 -48.72
N ARG A 354 32.61 13.38 -48.59
CA ARG A 354 33.52 13.43 -49.74
C ARG A 354 34.10 12.05 -49.98
N MET A 355 33.78 11.43 -51.11
CA MET A 355 34.49 10.24 -51.58
C MET A 355 35.73 10.69 -52.36
N ILE A 356 36.92 10.48 -51.83
CA ILE A 356 38.15 10.67 -52.54
C ILE A 356 38.41 9.41 -53.36
N VAL A 357 38.21 9.50 -54.66
CA VAL A 357 38.56 8.39 -55.58
C VAL A 357 39.97 8.68 -56.12
N THR A 358 40.93 7.94 -55.62
CA THR A 358 42.31 7.97 -56.15
C THR A 358 42.34 7.03 -57.34
N LEU A 359 42.45 7.58 -58.54
CA LEU A 359 42.70 6.81 -59.78
C LEU A 359 44.21 6.54 -59.91
N GLU A 360 44.67 5.34 -59.59
CA GLU A 360 46.02 4.94 -59.93
C GLU A 360 46.06 4.67 -61.44
N LYS A 361 46.83 5.47 -62.17
CA LYS A 361 47.14 5.28 -63.57
C LYS A 361 48.21 4.17 -63.67
N ASN A 362 47.77 2.95 -64.00
CA ASN A 362 48.72 1.88 -64.31
C ASN A 362 49.43 2.26 -65.60
N GLU A 363 50.71 2.69 -65.53
CA GLU A 363 51.61 2.81 -66.66
C GLU A 363 52.16 1.36 -66.95
N SER A 364 51.63 0.76 -68.03
CA SER A 364 52.17 -0.44 -68.66
C SER A 364 53.29 -0.10 -69.65
#